data_8f73bc9d0644b9eba0898ee42710ea86
#
_entry.id   8f73bc9d0644b9eba0898ee42710ea86
#
_cell.length_a   1.000
_cell.length_b   1.000
_cell.length_c   1.000
_cell.angle_alpha   90.00
_cell.angle_beta   90.00
_cell.angle_gamma   90.00
#
_symmetry.space_group_name_H-M   'P 1'
#
loop_
_entity.id
_entity.type
_entity.pdbx_description
1 polymer ?
#
loop_
_entity_poly.entity_id
_entity_poly.type
_entity_poly.pdbx_seq_one_letter_code
_entity_poly.pdbx_strand_id
1 'polypeptide(L)'
;TAASFIDPPQWVGLGNYVKVLSEPLFWGSLLNGVTIAISAIVLQVVLGVTIALVLNRQFVGQTVVRALSIVPYFLPTVVACLITQWILDPNYGLLKSVFASFGYGMFDWGGNSTSAKATIVLVSVWIWTPFVVTCVLAGLQSIPGQLYEAARVDGAGVMKQFWHVTLPGLRSVLIVVILLRGIWMFNKFDVIWLLTKG
;
A
#
# COMPACT_ATOMS: atom_id res chain seq x y z
N THR A 1 31.93 12.22 -3.82
CA THR A 1 32.66 12.63 -5.03
C THR A 1 31.73 13.38 -5.95
N ALA A 2 32.14 14.57 -6.47
CA ALA A 2 31.46 15.18 -7.62
C ALA A 2 31.99 14.47 -8.86
N ALA A 3 31.14 13.81 -9.62
CA ALA A 3 31.48 13.20 -10.88
C ALA A 3 30.76 13.93 -12.01
N SER A 4 31.51 14.43 -12.97
CA SER A 4 31.04 14.93 -14.26
C SER A 4 31.58 14.00 -15.34
N PHE A 5 30.88 13.85 -16.46
CA PHE A 5 31.40 13.09 -17.61
C PHE A 5 32.64 13.74 -18.25
N ILE A 6 32.94 15.00 -17.88
CA ILE A 6 34.00 15.81 -18.49
C ILE A 6 35.17 16.02 -17.51
N ASP A 7 34.90 16.12 -16.19
CA ASP A 7 35.90 16.42 -15.18
C ASP A 7 36.26 15.17 -14.36
N PRO A 8 37.53 15.02 -13.93
CA PRO A 8 37.89 13.91 -13.06
C PRO A 8 37.15 13.98 -11.72
N PRO A 9 36.81 12.83 -11.12
CA PRO A 9 36.07 12.79 -9.88
C PRO A 9 36.86 13.45 -8.74
N GLN A 10 36.28 14.49 -8.14
CA GLN A 10 36.87 15.20 -7.00
C GLN A 10 36.22 14.78 -5.68
N TRP A 11 37.02 14.68 -4.64
CA TRP A 11 36.52 14.45 -3.29
C TRP A 11 35.93 15.74 -2.70
N VAL A 12 34.61 15.79 -2.53
CA VAL A 12 33.87 16.98 -2.03
C VAL A 12 33.37 16.82 -0.59
N GLY A 13 33.82 15.79 0.12
CA GLY A 13 33.38 15.52 1.49
C GLY A 13 31.84 15.44 1.59
N LEU A 14 31.25 16.23 2.49
CA LEU A 14 29.80 16.31 2.72
C LEU A 14 29.09 17.34 1.84
N GLY A 15 29.79 18.00 0.91
CA GLY A 15 29.22 19.08 0.09
C GLY A 15 27.95 18.69 -0.68
N ASN A 16 27.87 17.46 -1.19
CA ASN A 16 26.67 16.98 -1.88
C ASN A 16 25.45 16.84 -0.93
N TYR A 17 25.68 16.43 0.31
CA TYR A 17 24.61 16.36 1.30
C TYR A 17 24.10 17.75 1.67
N VAL A 18 25.00 18.71 1.90
CA VAL A 18 24.64 20.10 2.18
C VAL A 18 23.82 20.67 1.01
N LYS A 19 24.26 20.45 -0.23
CA LYS A 19 23.56 20.90 -1.42
C LYS A 19 22.13 20.36 -1.48
N VAL A 20 21.94 19.05 -1.33
CA VAL A 20 20.62 18.40 -1.37
C VAL A 20 19.72 18.90 -0.24
N LEU A 21 20.24 18.97 0.99
CA LEU A 21 19.47 19.44 2.16
C LEU A 21 19.11 20.92 2.11
N SER A 22 19.85 21.72 1.32
CA SER A 22 19.55 23.14 1.12
C SER A 22 18.53 23.39 0.02
N GLU A 23 18.15 22.37 -0.74
CA GLU A 23 17.23 22.50 -1.86
C GLU A 23 15.77 22.36 -1.40
N PRO A 24 14.91 23.39 -1.57
CA PRO A 24 13.50 23.34 -1.16
C PRO A 24 12.72 22.22 -1.85
N LEU A 25 13.07 21.88 -3.10
CA LEU A 25 12.44 20.80 -3.86
C LEU A 25 12.65 19.42 -3.20
N PHE A 26 13.80 19.20 -2.56
CA PHE A 26 14.09 17.97 -1.83
C PHE A 26 13.08 17.75 -0.68
N TRP A 27 12.84 18.78 0.13
CA TRP A 27 11.91 18.69 1.26
C TRP A 27 10.47 18.51 0.81
N GLY A 28 10.06 19.20 -0.26
CA GLY A 28 8.74 19.01 -0.87
C GLY A 28 8.54 17.59 -1.39
N SER A 29 9.53 17.04 -2.10
CA SER A 29 9.50 15.67 -2.62
C SER A 29 9.51 14.63 -1.49
N LEU A 30 10.31 14.85 -0.45
CA LEU A 30 10.35 13.99 0.72
C LEU A 30 9.00 13.95 1.44
N LEU A 31 8.39 15.12 1.68
CA LEU A 31 7.07 15.22 2.33
C LEU A 31 5.99 14.50 1.51
N ASN A 32 6.00 14.67 0.20
CA ASN A 32 5.09 13.95 -0.71
C ASN A 32 5.30 12.44 -0.62
N GLY A 33 6.55 11.97 -0.67
CA GLY A 33 6.89 10.55 -0.55
C GLY A 33 6.44 9.96 0.79
N VAL A 34 6.70 10.65 1.90
CA VAL A 34 6.27 10.25 3.25
C VAL A 34 4.75 10.19 3.34
N THR A 35 4.04 11.20 2.83
CA THR A 35 2.58 11.25 2.85
C THR A 35 1.97 10.08 2.07
N ILE A 36 2.46 9.81 0.87
CA ILE A 36 2.01 8.67 0.04
C ILE A 36 2.32 7.34 0.76
N ALA A 37 3.53 7.19 1.30
CA ALA A 37 3.94 5.96 1.97
C ALA A 37 3.08 5.67 3.21
N ILE A 38 2.91 6.64 4.10
CA ILE A 38 2.12 6.47 5.32
C ILE A 38 0.66 6.17 4.97
N SER A 39 0.06 6.94 4.05
CA SER A 39 -1.33 6.74 3.65
C SER A 39 -1.55 5.35 3.04
N ALA A 40 -0.65 4.91 2.15
CA ALA A 40 -0.73 3.59 1.55
C ALA A 40 -0.56 2.47 2.58
N ILE A 41 0.43 2.56 3.48
CA ILE A 41 0.70 1.53 4.50
C ILE A 41 -0.47 1.41 5.47
N VAL A 42 -1.01 2.52 5.95
CA VAL A 42 -2.17 2.52 6.87
C VAL A 42 -3.37 1.83 6.20
N LEU A 43 -3.70 2.20 4.97
CA LEU A 43 -4.81 1.57 4.24
C LEU A 43 -4.55 0.09 3.97
N GLN A 44 -3.33 -0.30 3.58
CA GLN A 44 -2.95 -1.69 3.36
C GLN A 44 -3.07 -2.52 4.64
N VAL A 45 -2.63 -2.00 5.78
CA VAL A 45 -2.72 -2.71 7.06
C VAL A 45 -4.19 -2.85 7.49
N VAL A 46 -4.97 -1.77 7.42
CA VAL A 46 -6.40 -1.81 7.80
C VAL A 46 -7.16 -2.79 6.90
N LEU A 47 -7.03 -2.66 5.58
CA LEU A 47 -7.70 -3.56 4.64
C LEU A 47 -7.15 -4.99 4.74
N GLY A 48 -5.84 -5.15 4.85
CA GLY A 48 -5.18 -6.44 4.95
C GLY A 48 -5.61 -7.22 6.19
N VAL A 49 -5.67 -6.56 7.36
CA VAL A 49 -6.18 -7.18 8.59
C VAL A 49 -7.66 -7.53 8.45
N THR A 50 -8.48 -6.61 7.92
CA THR A 50 -9.92 -6.83 7.73
C THR A 50 -10.19 -8.02 6.81
N ILE A 51 -9.53 -8.06 5.65
CA ILE A 51 -9.66 -9.16 4.69
C ILE A 51 -9.15 -10.48 5.31
N ALA A 52 -8.00 -10.48 5.99
CA ALA A 52 -7.46 -11.66 6.63
C ALA A 52 -8.39 -12.22 7.72
N LEU A 53 -9.04 -11.36 8.53
CA LEU A 53 -10.04 -11.78 9.51
C LEU A 53 -11.24 -12.47 8.86
N VAL A 54 -11.72 -11.96 7.73
CA VAL A 54 -12.79 -12.61 6.96
C VAL A 54 -12.32 -13.94 6.38
N LEU A 55 -11.14 -13.95 5.75
CA LEU A 55 -10.57 -15.15 5.15
C LEU A 55 -10.12 -16.21 6.18
N ASN A 56 -9.98 -15.86 7.44
CA ASN A 56 -9.68 -16.80 8.52
C ASN A 56 -10.93 -17.59 8.98
N ARG A 57 -12.14 -17.12 8.62
CA ARG A 57 -13.38 -17.85 8.91
C ARG A 57 -13.60 -18.97 7.89
N GLN A 58 -14.20 -20.07 8.35
CA GLN A 58 -14.62 -21.15 7.45
C GLN A 58 -15.92 -20.77 6.73
N PHE A 59 -15.89 -20.77 5.41
CA PHE A 59 -17.07 -20.56 4.55
C PHE A 59 -16.89 -21.26 3.19
N VAL A 60 -18.01 -21.52 2.52
CA VAL A 60 -18.00 -22.18 1.20
C VAL A 60 -17.27 -21.30 0.19
N GLY A 61 -16.30 -21.86 -0.54
CA GLY A 61 -15.51 -21.13 -1.53
C GLY A 61 -14.29 -20.38 -0.95
N GLN A 62 -13.97 -20.52 0.34
CA GLN A 62 -12.83 -19.86 0.99
C GLN A 62 -11.52 -19.98 0.19
N THR A 63 -11.22 -21.18 -0.32
CA THR A 63 -9.99 -21.43 -1.10
C THR A 63 -9.94 -20.58 -2.38
N VAL A 64 -11.07 -20.47 -3.06
CA VAL A 64 -11.17 -19.65 -4.30
C VAL A 64 -10.99 -18.17 -3.98
N VAL A 65 -11.65 -17.67 -2.93
CA VAL A 65 -11.54 -16.27 -2.52
C VAL A 65 -10.12 -15.94 -2.07
N ARG A 66 -9.46 -16.85 -1.34
CA ARG A 66 -8.02 -16.71 -0.98
C ARG A 66 -7.14 -16.63 -2.22
N ALA A 67 -7.33 -17.53 -3.19
CA ALA A 67 -6.57 -17.51 -4.43
C ALA A 67 -6.78 -16.21 -5.21
N LEU A 68 -8.02 -15.76 -5.37
CA LEU A 68 -8.34 -14.52 -6.07
C LEU A 68 -7.77 -13.27 -5.35
N SER A 69 -7.75 -13.29 -4.03
CA SER A 69 -7.23 -12.16 -3.26
C SER A 69 -5.72 -11.92 -3.45
N ILE A 70 -4.97 -12.94 -3.92
CA ILE A 70 -3.52 -12.84 -4.13
C ILE A 70 -3.19 -12.41 -5.57
N VAL A 71 -4.12 -12.52 -6.51
CA VAL A 71 -3.89 -12.23 -7.95
C VAL A 71 -3.23 -10.88 -8.21
N PRO A 72 -3.64 -9.75 -7.60
CA PRO A 72 -3.02 -8.46 -7.87
C PRO A 72 -1.52 -8.43 -7.57
N TYR A 73 -1.06 -9.19 -6.59
CA TYR A 73 0.33 -9.24 -6.17
C TYR A 73 1.26 -9.89 -7.22
N PHE A 74 0.73 -10.77 -8.05
CA PHE A 74 1.49 -11.42 -9.12
C PHE A 74 1.62 -10.57 -10.39
N LEU A 75 0.87 -9.46 -10.49
CA LEU A 75 0.98 -8.58 -11.65
C LEU A 75 2.31 -7.80 -11.59
N PRO A 76 3.08 -7.77 -12.69
CA PRO A 76 4.21 -6.84 -12.78
C PRO A 76 3.72 -5.40 -12.57
N THR A 77 4.44 -4.63 -11.72
CA THR A 77 4.04 -3.26 -11.36
C THR A 77 3.78 -2.39 -12.59
N VAL A 78 4.61 -2.52 -13.63
CA VAL A 78 4.45 -1.77 -14.88
C VAL A 78 3.11 -2.08 -15.54
N VAL A 79 2.74 -3.35 -15.62
CA VAL A 79 1.46 -3.79 -16.21
C VAL A 79 0.28 -3.26 -15.39
N ALA A 80 0.35 -3.34 -14.06
CA ALA A 80 -0.67 -2.80 -13.19
C ALA A 80 -0.85 -1.27 -13.36
N CYS A 81 0.24 -0.53 -13.48
CA CYS A 81 0.21 0.91 -13.74
C CYS A 81 -0.39 1.23 -15.11
N LEU A 82 -0.01 0.52 -16.17
CA LEU A 82 -0.57 0.72 -17.52
C LEU A 82 -2.07 0.40 -17.59
N ILE A 83 -2.49 -0.70 -16.97
CA ILE A 83 -3.93 -1.04 -16.85
C ILE A 83 -4.66 0.08 -16.11
N THR A 84 -4.10 0.59 -15.02
CA THR A 84 -4.70 1.67 -14.25
C THR A 84 -4.83 2.95 -15.07
N GLN A 85 -3.77 3.36 -15.78
CA GLN A 85 -3.83 4.52 -16.68
C GLN A 85 -4.94 4.37 -17.72
N TRP A 86 -5.06 3.19 -18.30
CA TRP A 86 -6.09 2.92 -19.32
C TRP A 86 -7.51 2.94 -18.74
N ILE A 87 -7.72 2.37 -17.56
CA ILE A 87 -9.02 2.40 -16.86
C ILE A 87 -9.43 3.84 -16.49
N LEU A 88 -8.44 4.63 -16.07
CA LEU A 88 -8.64 6.01 -15.61
C LEU A 88 -8.61 7.05 -16.74
N ASP A 89 -8.30 6.67 -17.99
CA ASP A 89 -8.16 7.64 -19.09
C ASP A 89 -9.43 8.51 -19.24
N PRO A 90 -9.28 9.86 -19.24
CA PRO A 90 -10.42 10.77 -19.28
C PRO A 90 -11.17 10.75 -20.62
N ASN A 91 -10.58 10.21 -21.70
CA ASN A 91 -11.18 10.20 -23.03
C ASN A 91 -11.93 8.89 -23.33
N TYR A 92 -11.29 7.75 -23.03
CA TYR A 92 -11.80 6.40 -23.38
C TYR A 92 -11.77 5.40 -22.22
N GLY A 93 -11.41 5.82 -21.00
CA GLY A 93 -11.30 4.93 -19.86
C GLY A 93 -12.63 4.35 -19.39
N LEU A 94 -12.58 3.14 -18.82
CA LEU A 94 -13.78 2.46 -18.30
C LEU A 94 -14.51 3.27 -17.24
N LEU A 95 -13.77 3.93 -16.35
CA LEU A 95 -14.38 4.74 -15.28
C LEU A 95 -15.13 5.95 -15.83
N LYS A 96 -14.69 6.56 -16.94
CA LYS A 96 -15.46 7.61 -17.61
C LYS A 96 -16.87 7.14 -17.96
N SER A 97 -16.98 5.98 -18.58
CA SER A 97 -18.27 5.42 -18.99
C SER A 97 -19.17 5.12 -17.79
N VAL A 98 -18.58 4.59 -16.71
CA VAL A 98 -19.30 4.31 -15.47
C VAL A 98 -19.77 5.60 -14.81
N PHE A 99 -18.91 6.59 -14.61
CA PHE A 99 -19.31 7.87 -14.01
C PHE A 99 -20.33 8.64 -14.85
N ALA A 100 -20.19 8.60 -16.18
CA ALA A 100 -21.16 9.22 -17.09
C ALA A 100 -22.56 8.60 -16.95
N SER A 101 -22.66 7.27 -16.75
CA SER A 101 -23.95 6.59 -16.57
C SER A 101 -24.64 6.96 -15.26
N PHE A 102 -23.90 7.43 -14.26
CA PHE A 102 -24.43 7.97 -12.99
C PHE A 102 -24.62 9.50 -12.99
N GLY A 103 -24.40 10.17 -14.14
CA GLY A 103 -24.54 11.62 -14.25
C GLY A 103 -23.41 12.44 -13.64
N TYR A 104 -22.30 11.81 -13.27
CA TYR A 104 -21.11 12.50 -12.78
C TYR A 104 -20.23 12.95 -13.95
N GLY A 105 -19.65 14.16 -13.84
CA GLY A 105 -18.67 14.67 -14.81
C GLY A 105 -17.36 13.88 -14.81
N MET A 106 -16.47 14.24 -15.75
CA MET A 106 -15.16 13.59 -15.87
C MET A 106 -14.37 13.73 -14.57
N PHE A 107 -13.94 12.59 -14.01
CA PHE A 107 -12.98 12.57 -12.93
C PHE A 107 -11.57 12.65 -13.52
N ASP A 108 -10.92 13.79 -13.34
CA ASP A 108 -9.53 13.98 -13.75
C ASP A 108 -8.60 13.49 -12.61
N TRP A 109 -8.16 12.25 -12.71
CA TRP A 109 -7.29 11.60 -11.73
C TRP A 109 -5.88 12.22 -11.66
N GLY A 110 -5.43 12.91 -12.72
CA GLY A 110 -4.11 13.55 -12.81
C GLY A 110 -4.16 15.08 -12.80
N GLY A 111 -5.36 15.70 -12.82
CA GLY A 111 -5.54 17.14 -13.00
C GLY A 111 -5.05 18.00 -11.85
N ASN A 112 -4.84 17.42 -10.68
CA ASN A 112 -4.23 18.14 -9.56
C ASN A 112 -3.38 17.19 -8.68
N SER A 113 -2.47 17.79 -7.89
CA SER A 113 -1.54 17.05 -7.02
C SER A 113 -2.24 16.12 -6.03
N THR A 114 -3.43 16.47 -5.54
CA THR A 114 -4.17 15.67 -4.56
C THR A 114 -4.78 14.43 -5.21
N SER A 115 -5.43 14.56 -6.36
CA SER A 115 -6.01 13.43 -7.09
C SER A 115 -4.92 12.48 -7.59
N ALA A 116 -3.80 13.01 -8.08
CA ALA A 116 -2.66 12.20 -8.48
C ALA A 116 -2.09 11.38 -7.30
N LYS A 117 -1.87 12.00 -6.14
CA LYS A 117 -1.43 11.29 -4.93
C LYS A 117 -2.44 10.23 -4.47
N ALA A 118 -3.73 10.55 -4.48
CA ALA A 118 -4.78 9.60 -4.12
C ALA A 118 -4.75 8.37 -5.06
N THR A 119 -4.58 8.59 -6.36
CA THR A 119 -4.47 7.51 -7.34
C THR A 119 -3.24 6.63 -7.09
N ILE A 120 -2.07 7.23 -6.84
CA ILE A 120 -0.84 6.49 -6.48
C ILE A 120 -1.08 5.62 -5.23
N VAL A 121 -1.71 6.20 -4.21
CA VAL A 121 -2.04 5.47 -2.97
C VAL A 121 -2.98 4.30 -3.25
N LEU A 122 -4.08 4.52 -3.97
CA LEU A 122 -5.07 3.48 -4.28
C LEU A 122 -4.49 2.33 -5.10
N VAL A 123 -3.71 2.64 -6.12
CA VAL A 123 -3.00 1.63 -6.93
C VAL A 123 -2.02 0.84 -6.09
N SER A 124 -1.23 1.52 -5.25
CA SER A 124 -0.30 0.88 -4.33
C SER A 124 -1.02 -0.01 -3.31
N VAL A 125 -2.18 0.42 -2.81
CA VAL A 125 -3.03 -0.37 -1.90
C VAL A 125 -3.52 -1.62 -2.62
N TRP A 126 -4.06 -1.50 -3.82
CA TRP A 126 -4.59 -2.63 -4.58
C TRP A 126 -3.52 -3.69 -4.87
N ILE A 127 -2.34 -3.29 -5.34
CA ILE A 127 -1.25 -4.22 -5.70
C ILE A 127 -0.68 -4.92 -4.47
N TRP A 128 -0.51 -4.20 -3.35
CA TRP A 128 0.30 -4.69 -2.24
C TRP A 128 -0.49 -5.15 -1.01
N THR A 129 -1.79 -4.90 -0.93
CA THR A 129 -2.64 -5.41 0.16
C THR A 129 -2.62 -6.95 0.26
N PRO A 130 -2.56 -7.73 -0.84
CA PRO A 130 -2.49 -9.18 -0.75
C PRO A 130 -1.29 -9.70 0.06
N PHE A 131 -0.15 -9.04 -0.01
CA PHE A 131 1.01 -9.38 0.81
C PHE A 131 0.68 -9.26 2.31
N VAL A 132 0.05 -8.15 2.70
CA VAL A 132 -0.37 -7.92 4.09
C VAL A 132 -1.39 -8.97 4.52
N VAL A 133 -2.38 -9.25 3.67
CA VAL A 133 -3.40 -10.30 3.92
C VAL A 133 -2.74 -11.65 4.20
N THR A 134 -1.78 -12.05 3.37
CA THR A 134 -1.11 -13.35 3.50
C THR A 134 -0.33 -13.44 4.82
N CYS A 135 0.45 -12.40 5.15
CA CYS A 135 1.22 -12.35 6.39
C CYS A 135 0.32 -12.36 7.63
N VAL A 136 -0.74 -11.55 7.62
CA VAL A 136 -1.69 -11.46 8.73
C VAL A 136 -2.48 -12.76 8.86
N LEU A 137 -2.89 -13.38 7.76
CA LEU A 137 -3.62 -14.65 7.79
C LEU A 137 -2.75 -15.77 8.40
N ALA A 138 -1.47 -15.83 8.03
CA ALA A 138 -0.51 -16.77 8.64
C ALA A 138 -0.35 -16.48 10.16
N GLY A 139 -0.26 -15.20 10.53
CA GLY A 139 -0.21 -14.79 11.93
C GLY A 139 -1.48 -15.17 12.71
N LEU A 140 -2.67 -14.99 12.13
CA LEU A 140 -3.94 -15.39 12.76
C LEU A 140 -3.99 -16.91 13.04
N GLN A 141 -3.45 -17.71 12.12
CA GLN A 141 -3.43 -19.18 12.25
C GLN A 141 -2.43 -19.67 13.32
N SER A 142 -1.46 -18.85 13.70
CA SER A 142 -0.49 -19.17 14.75
C SER A 142 -1.00 -18.85 16.17
N ILE A 143 -2.10 -18.11 16.31
CA ILE A 143 -2.70 -17.79 17.61
C ILE A 143 -3.42 -19.04 18.16
N PRO A 144 -3.06 -19.53 19.36
CA PRO A 144 -3.72 -20.70 19.95
C PRO A 144 -5.22 -20.48 20.15
N GLY A 145 -6.06 -21.41 19.67
CA GLY A 145 -7.51 -21.36 19.80
C GLY A 145 -8.00 -21.26 21.25
N GLN A 146 -7.24 -21.87 22.17
CA GLN A 146 -7.51 -21.82 23.61
C GLN A 146 -7.65 -20.41 24.19
N LEU A 147 -6.90 -19.42 23.63
CA LEU A 147 -7.01 -18.02 24.05
C LEU A 147 -8.38 -17.44 23.71
N TYR A 148 -8.93 -17.79 22.56
CA TYR A 148 -10.28 -17.37 22.18
C TYR A 148 -11.36 -18.08 22.99
N GLU A 149 -11.14 -19.35 23.37
CA GLU A 149 -12.04 -20.11 24.23
C GLU A 149 -12.08 -19.52 25.64
N ALA A 150 -10.92 -19.26 26.24
CA ALA A 150 -10.83 -18.59 27.54
C ALA A 150 -11.52 -17.23 27.53
N ALA A 151 -11.25 -16.41 26.52
CA ALA A 151 -11.90 -15.10 26.39
C ALA A 151 -13.43 -15.19 26.26
N ARG A 152 -13.96 -16.26 25.63
CA ARG A 152 -15.42 -16.51 25.56
C ARG A 152 -16.00 -16.92 26.90
N VAL A 153 -15.28 -17.73 27.66
CA VAL A 153 -15.70 -18.10 29.04
C VAL A 153 -15.76 -16.85 29.92
N ASP A 154 -14.82 -15.92 29.75
CA ASP A 154 -14.80 -14.63 30.45
C ASP A 154 -15.86 -13.64 29.92
N GLY A 155 -16.72 -14.02 29.00
CA GLY A 155 -17.79 -13.18 28.46
C GLY A 155 -17.31 -12.13 27.47
N ALA A 156 -16.11 -12.29 26.87
CA ALA A 156 -15.59 -11.36 25.87
C ALA A 156 -16.31 -11.52 24.52
N GLY A 157 -17.03 -10.50 24.08
CA GLY A 157 -17.58 -10.41 22.72
C GLY A 157 -16.48 -10.24 21.67
N VAL A 158 -16.84 -10.33 20.38
CA VAL A 158 -15.93 -10.31 19.22
C VAL A 158 -14.96 -9.11 19.24
N MET A 159 -15.44 -7.92 19.57
CA MET A 159 -14.60 -6.72 19.63
C MET A 159 -13.57 -6.79 20.76
N LYS A 160 -13.96 -7.31 21.94
CA LYS A 160 -13.03 -7.51 23.07
C LYS A 160 -11.97 -8.55 22.72
N GLN A 161 -12.37 -9.68 22.07
CA GLN A 161 -11.43 -10.69 21.58
C GLN A 161 -10.46 -10.11 20.54
N PHE A 162 -10.92 -9.26 19.64
CA PHE A 162 -10.05 -8.59 18.68
C PHE A 162 -8.97 -7.74 19.36
N TRP A 163 -9.34 -6.90 20.31
CA TRP A 163 -8.39 -5.98 20.96
C TRP A 163 -7.46 -6.66 21.96
N HIS A 164 -7.91 -7.72 22.65
CA HIS A 164 -7.15 -8.34 23.76
C HIS A 164 -6.48 -9.67 23.38
N VAL A 165 -6.92 -10.33 22.31
CA VAL A 165 -6.34 -11.61 21.86
C VAL A 165 -5.73 -11.46 20.47
N THR A 166 -6.53 -11.04 19.51
CA THR A 166 -6.12 -11.01 18.09
C THR A 166 -5.02 -9.99 17.82
N LEU A 167 -5.26 -8.75 18.17
CA LEU A 167 -4.32 -7.65 17.87
C LEU A 167 -2.98 -7.80 18.62
N PRO A 168 -2.95 -8.15 19.92
CA PRO A 168 -1.71 -8.48 20.61
C PRO A 168 -0.99 -9.70 20.01
N GLY A 169 -1.72 -10.74 19.61
CA GLY A 169 -1.17 -11.93 18.97
C GLY A 169 -0.55 -11.64 17.59
N LEU A 170 -1.09 -10.65 16.87
CA LEU A 170 -0.57 -10.19 15.58
C LEU A 170 0.56 -9.16 15.67
N ARG A 171 0.88 -8.64 16.85
CA ARG A 171 1.79 -7.51 17.02
C ARG A 171 3.12 -7.72 16.30
N SER A 172 3.77 -8.86 16.47
CA SER A 172 5.06 -9.16 15.85
C SER A 172 4.96 -9.18 14.33
N VAL A 173 3.92 -9.80 13.79
CA VAL A 173 3.68 -9.86 12.34
C VAL A 173 3.42 -8.46 11.77
N LEU A 174 2.58 -7.67 12.44
CA LEU A 174 2.27 -6.30 12.01
C LEU A 174 3.50 -5.40 12.02
N ILE A 175 4.36 -5.48 13.04
CA ILE A 175 5.61 -4.72 13.09
C ILE A 175 6.49 -5.07 11.89
N VAL A 176 6.70 -6.36 11.61
CA VAL A 176 7.51 -6.79 10.47
C VAL A 176 6.90 -6.34 9.15
N VAL A 177 5.61 -6.50 8.97
CA VAL A 177 4.89 -6.07 7.76
C VAL A 177 5.01 -4.57 7.54
N ILE A 178 4.79 -3.76 8.58
CA ILE A 178 4.88 -2.29 8.49
C ILE A 178 6.32 -1.86 8.17
N LEU A 179 7.33 -2.46 8.78
CA LEU A 179 8.74 -2.16 8.50
C LEU A 179 9.11 -2.50 7.06
N LEU A 180 8.79 -3.71 6.59
CA LEU A 180 9.05 -4.12 5.21
C LEU A 180 8.33 -3.22 4.19
N ARG A 181 7.06 -2.92 4.44
CA ARG A 181 6.28 -2.02 3.58
C ARG A 181 6.86 -0.61 3.59
N GLY A 182 7.31 -0.12 4.75
CA GLY A 182 8.00 1.15 4.87
C GLY A 182 9.22 1.20 3.95
N ILE A 183 10.14 0.25 4.10
CA ILE A 183 11.36 0.18 3.28
C ILE A 183 11.01 0.11 1.78
N TRP A 184 10.07 -0.75 1.41
CA TRP A 184 9.70 -0.93 0.00
C TRP A 184 9.01 0.29 -0.61
N MET A 185 8.17 1.00 0.15
CA MET A 185 7.48 2.19 -0.37
C MET A 185 8.45 3.32 -0.72
N PHE A 186 9.51 3.52 0.05
CA PHE A 186 10.54 4.51 -0.28
C PHE A 186 11.38 4.14 -1.51
N ASN A 187 11.46 2.85 -1.85
CA ASN A 187 12.17 2.38 -3.04
C ASN A 187 11.27 2.29 -4.29
N LYS A 188 9.96 2.60 -4.17
CA LYS A 188 8.97 2.46 -5.26
C LYS A 188 8.81 3.76 -6.06
N PHE A 189 9.87 4.16 -6.76
CA PHE A 189 9.82 5.26 -7.73
C PHE A 189 8.99 4.90 -8.98
N ASP A 190 8.98 3.63 -9.35
CA ASP A 190 8.33 3.11 -10.56
C ASP A 190 6.83 3.45 -10.64
N VAL A 191 6.07 3.26 -9.56
CA VAL A 191 4.62 3.57 -9.53
C VAL A 191 4.38 5.07 -9.73
N ILE A 192 5.14 5.92 -9.02
CA ILE A 192 5.01 7.37 -9.12
C ILE A 192 5.34 7.84 -10.54
N TRP A 193 6.48 7.39 -11.07
CA TRP A 193 6.93 7.78 -12.39
C TRP A 193 5.99 7.30 -13.51
N LEU A 194 5.56 6.04 -13.44
CA LEU A 194 4.67 5.49 -14.46
C LEU A 194 3.31 6.16 -14.47
N LEU A 195 2.74 6.51 -13.31
CA LEU A 195 1.42 7.12 -13.25
C LEU A 195 1.43 8.63 -13.53
N THR A 196 2.42 9.38 -13.03
CA THR A 196 2.37 10.86 -13.03
C THR A 196 3.54 11.54 -13.74
N LYS A 197 4.57 10.78 -14.13
CA LYS A 197 5.85 11.27 -14.66
C LYS A 197 6.67 12.11 -13.64
N GLY A 198 6.30 12.06 -12.38
CA GLY A 198 6.96 12.78 -11.28
C GLY A 198 6.16 13.93 -10.72
#